data_9c9a9d2417e01e32a691eefff26c1203
#
_entry.id   9c9a9d2417e01e32a691eefff26c1203
#
_cell.length_a   1.000
_cell.length_b   1.000
_cell.length_c   1.000
_cell.angle_alpha   90.00
_cell.angle_beta   90.00
_cell.angle_gamma   90.00
#
_symmetry.space_group_name_H-M   'P 1'
#
loop_
_entity.id
_entity.type
_entity.pdbx_description
1 polymer ?
#
loop_
_entity_poly.entity_id
_entity_poly.type
_entity_poly.pdbx_seq_one_letter_code
_entity_poly.pdbx_strand_id
1 'polypeptide(L)'
;MNFIVRHETPADVSDIYQVNHLAFDRDNEAQLVDVLRREKAVILSLVAVLDGQIIGHILFSPVSITNDKFQWQAVGLGPMAVLPEFQNQGIGSALIRSGLDELKKLGHDVVIVLGHPEYYPRFGFKPSKPFGIQWEIDVPEEVFMVAELWENALAGKQIGRAHV
;
A
#
# COMPACT_ATOMS: atom_id res chain seq x y z
N MET A 1 -17.47 16.98 -3.32
CA MET A 1 -17.74 15.54 -3.10
C MET A 1 -17.37 15.19 -1.68
N ASN A 2 -18.30 14.66 -0.93
CA ASN A 2 -18.12 14.38 0.50
C ASN A 2 -17.99 12.87 0.73
N PHE A 3 -16.82 12.34 0.47
CA PHE A 3 -16.51 10.95 0.81
C PHE A 3 -15.81 10.90 2.17
N ILE A 4 -15.88 9.74 2.81
CA ILE A 4 -15.16 9.47 4.06
C ILE A 4 -14.23 8.28 3.85
N VAL A 5 -13.14 8.24 4.63
CA VAL A 5 -12.24 7.09 4.69
C VAL A 5 -12.42 6.42 6.05
N ARG A 6 -12.64 5.11 6.03
CA ARG A 6 -12.80 4.32 7.25
C ARG A 6 -12.17 2.95 7.10
N HIS A 7 -12.01 2.24 8.22
CA HIS A 7 -11.62 0.83 8.19
C HIS A 7 -12.68 -0.01 7.48
N GLU A 8 -12.23 -1.06 6.80
CA GLU A 8 -13.17 -2.03 6.25
C GLU A 8 -13.89 -2.78 7.37
N THR A 9 -15.07 -3.28 7.04
CA THR A 9 -15.82 -4.22 7.89
C THR A 9 -16.03 -5.52 7.12
N PRO A 10 -16.41 -6.63 7.80
CA PRO A 10 -16.66 -7.89 7.09
C PRO A 10 -17.72 -7.78 5.99
N ALA A 11 -18.65 -6.85 6.11
CA ALA A 11 -19.68 -6.62 5.09
C ALA A 11 -19.13 -5.99 3.81
N ASP A 12 -17.93 -5.42 3.83
CA ASP A 12 -17.32 -4.72 2.70
C ASP A 12 -16.57 -5.62 1.74
N VAL A 13 -16.30 -6.89 2.10
CA VAL A 13 -15.39 -7.77 1.36
C VAL A 13 -15.75 -7.89 -0.11
N SER A 14 -17.03 -8.10 -0.41
CA SER A 14 -17.52 -8.26 -1.78
C SER A 14 -17.38 -6.94 -2.58
N ASP A 15 -17.68 -5.82 -1.99
CA ASP A 15 -17.55 -4.51 -2.64
C ASP A 15 -16.08 -4.13 -2.88
N ILE A 16 -15.20 -4.51 -1.96
CA ILE A 16 -13.76 -4.33 -2.12
C ILE A 16 -13.25 -5.12 -3.32
N TYR A 17 -13.71 -6.37 -3.48
CA TYR A 17 -13.37 -7.16 -4.65
C TYR A 17 -13.78 -6.45 -5.95
N GLN A 18 -15.00 -5.95 -6.00
CA GLN A 18 -15.52 -5.25 -7.18
C GLN A 18 -14.75 -3.98 -7.50
N VAL A 19 -14.43 -3.18 -6.50
CA VAL A 19 -13.65 -1.95 -6.71
C VAL A 19 -12.29 -2.26 -7.32
N ASN A 20 -11.59 -3.28 -6.81
CA ASN A 20 -10.31 -3.70 -7.36
C ASN A 20 -10.47 -4.24 -8.79
N HIS A 21 -11.46 -5.09 -9.02
CA HIS A 21 -11.72 -5.63 -10.35
C HIS A 21 -11.98 -4.53 -11.39
N LEU A 22 -12.84 -3.58 -11.04
CA LEU A 22 -13.22 -2.50 -11.96
C LEU A 22 -12.09 -1.50 -12.18
N ALA A 23 -11.30 -1.19 -11.13
CA ALA A 23 -10.21 -0.23 -11.25
C ALA A 23 -9.07 -0.74 -12.12
N PHE A 24 -8.74 -2.02 -12.04
CA PHE A 24 -7.64 -2.62 -12.79
C PHE A 24 -8.09 -3.34 -14.06
N ASP A 25 -9.40 -3.45 -14.28
CA ASP A 25 -10.00 -4.17 -15.41
C ASP A 25 -9.46 -5.61 -15.54
N ARG A 26 -9.25 -6.27 -14.40
CA ARG A 26 -8.78 -7.65 -14.27
C ARG A 26 -8.94 -8.09 -12.82
N ASP A 27 -8.77 -9.40 -12.58
CA ASP A 27 -8.97 -9.97 -11.24
C ASP A 27 -7.71 -10.08 -10.38
N ASN A 28 -6.51 -9.83 -10.95
CA ASN A 28 -5.25 -10.08 -10.25
C ASN A 28 -5.18 -9.39 -8.88
N GLU A 29 -5.49 -8.11 -8.83
CA GLU A 29 -5.43 -7.32 -7.60
C GLU A 29 -6.52 -7.72 -6.61
N ALA A 30 -7.74 -7.98 -7.11
CA ALA A 30 -8.84 -8.44 -6.27
C ALA A 30 -8.53 -9.82 -5.66
N GLN A 31 -7.94 -10.73 -6.44
CA GLN A 31 -7.53 -12.04 -5.96
C GLN A 31 -6.37 -11.95 -4.95
N LEU A 32 -5.44 -11.02 -5.16
CA LEU A 32 -4.36 -10.78 -4.22
C LEU A 32 -4.90 -10.36 -2.85
N VAL A 33 -5.89 -9.47 -2.82
CA VAL A 33 -6.55 -9.08 -1.56
C VAL A 33 -7.14 -10.30 -0.86
N ASP A 34 -7.83 -11.17 -1.60
CA ASP A 34 -8.43 -12.38 -1.04
C ASP A 34 -7.37 -13.33 -0.46
N VAL A 35 -6.24 -13.51 -1.16
CA VAL A 35 -5.13 -14.35 -0.70
C VAL A 35 -4.54 -13.78 0.59
N LEU A 36 -4.24 -12.49 0.62
CA LEU A 36 -3.67 -11.84 1.80
C LEU A 36 -4.62 -11.93 2.98
N ARG A 37 -5.91 -11.82 2.74
CA ARG A 37 -6.93 -11.96 3.78
C ARG A 37 -6.97 -13.38 4.35
N ARG A 38 -6.93 -14.40 3.49
CA ARG A 38 -6.89 -15.80 3.92
C ARG A 38 -5.63 -16.13 4.72
N GLU A 39 -4.51 -15.57 4.34
CA GLU A 39 -3.22 -15.79 5.00
C GLU A 39 -3.04 -14.94 6.25
N LYS A 40 -4.06 -14.13 6.60
CA LYS A 40 -4.01 -13.19 7.73
C LYS A 40 -2.82 -12.21 7.61
N ALA A 41 -2.52 -11.82 6.38
CA ALA A 41 -1.43 -10.93 6.03
C ALA A 41 -1.94 -9.51 5.71
N VAL A 42 -2.95 -9.04 6.42
CA VAL A 42 -3.48 -7.68 6.29
C VAL A 42 -3.12 -6.90 7.54
N ILE A 43 -2.34 -5.84 7.38
CA ILE A 43 -2.01 -4.93 8.48
C ILE A 43 -3.12 -3.87 8.61
N LEU A 44 -3.54 -3.31 7.48
CA LEU A 44 -4.52 -2.24 7.45
C LEU A 44 -5.27 -2.28 6.13
N SER A 45 -6.58 -2.14 6.18
CA SER A 45 -7.43 -2.06 5.00
C SER A 45 -8.44 -0.94 5.20
N LEU A 46 -8.39 0.05 4.31
CA LEU A 46 -9.26 1.22 4.36
C LEU A 46 -10.11 1.32 3.12
N VAL A 47 -11.32 1.82 3.29
CA VAL A 47 -12.26 2.07 2.19
C VAL A 47 -12.63 3.55 2.15
N ALA A 48 -12.85 4.06 0.95
CA ALA A 48 -13.44 5.37 0.73
C ALA A 48 -14.92 5.16 0.38
N VAL A 49 -15.79 5.85 1.09
CA VAL A 49 -17.25 5.66 0.99
C VAL A 49 -17.92 6.98 0.62
N LEU A 50 -18.73 6.96 -0.41
CA LEU A 50 -19.53 8.09 -0.86
C LEU A 50 -20.98 7.65 -0.97
N ASP A 51 -21.88 8.34 -0.23
CA ASP A 51 -23.32 8.05 -0.25
C ASP A 51 -23.62 6.55 -0.04
N GLY A 52 -22.91 5.91 0.90
CA GLY A 52 -23.09 4.51 1.23
C GLY A 52 -22.43 3.53 0.26
N GLN A 53 -21.78 4.01 -0.80
CA GLN A 53 -21.08 3.17 -1.79
C GLN A 53 -19.57 3.21 -1.55
N ILE A 54 -18.94 2.05 -1.58
CA ILE A 54 -17.48 1.96 -1.58
C ILE A 54 -16.98 2.33 -2.97
N ILE A 55 -16.18 3.39 -3.04
CA ILE A 55 -15.63 3.92 -4.29
C ILE A 55 -14.12 3.80 -4.38
N GLY A 56 -13.45 3.42 -3.30
CA GLY A 56 -12.01 3.22 -3.27
C GLY A 56 -11.59 2.30 -2.15
N HIS A 57 -10.39 1.76 -2.28
CA HIS A 57 -9.84 0.80 -1.33
C HIS A 57 -8.32 0.87 -1.34
N ILE A 58 -7.69 0.72 -0.17
CA ILE A 58 -6.25 0.56 -0.04
C ILE A 58 -5.95 -0.53 0.98
N LEU A 59 -4.94 -1.36 0.68
CA LEU A 59 -4.52 -2.43 1.56
C LEU A 59 -3.02 -2.31 1.85
N PHE A 60 -2.67 -2.58 3.10
CA PHE A 60 -1.28 -2.65 3.55
C PHE A 60 -1.02 -4.03 4.13
N SER A 61 0.11 -4.62 3.76
CA SER A 61 0.47 -5.97 4.16
C SER A 61 1.92 -6.04 4.63
N PRO A 62 2.30 -7.07 5.42
CA PRO A 62 3.67 -7.21 5.85
C PRO A 62 4.59 -7.60 4.69
N VAL A 63 5.78 -7.02 4.67
CA VAL A 63 6.84 -7.33 3.71
C VAL A 63 8.11 -7.60 4.48
N SER A 64 8.78 -8.72 4.17
CA SER A 64 10.08 -9.06 4.77
C SER A 64 11.21 -8.50 3.92
N ILE A 65 12.16 -7.84 4.56
CA ILE A 65 13.42 -7.40 3.94
C ILE A 65 14.51 -8.34 4.46
N THR A 66 15.15 -9.06 3.56
CA THR A 66 16.12 -10.10 3.95
C THR A 66 17.45 -9.94 3.23
N ASN A 67 18.51 -10.34 3.90
CA ASN A 67 19.81 -10.61 3.29
C ASN A 67 20.38 -11.90 3.94
N ASP A 68 21.64 -12.23 3.65
CA ASP A 68 22.26 -13.48 4.13
C ASP A 68 22.34 -13.59 5.66
N LYS A 69 22.23 -12.47 6.38
CA LYS A 69 22.46 -12.41 7.83
C LYS A 69 21.26 -11.90 8.62
N PHE A 70 20.42 -11.07 8.02
CA PHE A 70 19.38 -10.34 8.74
C PHE A 70 18.05 -10.41 8.03
N GLN A 71 17.01 -10.27 8.84
CA GLN A 71 15.64 -10.12 8.37
C GLN A 71 14.94 -9.05 9.20
N TRP A 72 14.21 -8.17 8.55
CA TRP A 72 13.35 -7.21 9.22
C TRP A 72 12.09 -6.98 8.40
N GLN A 73 11.08 -6.37 9.01
CA GLN A 73 9.79 -6.19 8.35
C GLN A 73 9.53 -4.74 8.03
N ALA A 74 8.99 -4.52 6.83
CA ALA A 74 8.40 -3.28 6.38
C ALA A 74 6.91 -3.51 6.10
N VAL A 75 6.22 -2.48 5.71
CA VAL A 75 4.83 -2.55 5.28
C VAL A 75 4.77 -2.32 3.78
N GLY A 76 4.06 -3.17 3.07
CA GLY A 76 3.80 -2.98 1.63
C GLY A 76 2.48 -2.27 1.42
N LEU A 77 2.48 -1.27 0.55
CA LEU A 77 1.28 -0.57 0.11
C LEU A 77 0.80 -1.20 -1.20
N GLY A 78 -0.41 -1.73 -1.19
CA GLY A 78 -1.05 -2.23 -2.40
C GLY A 78 -1.88 -3.49 -2.16
N PRO A 79 -2.91 -3.68 -2.99
CA PRO A 79 -3.32 -2.76 -4.04
C PRO A 79 -4.02 -1.51 -3.51
N MET A 80 -4.06 -0.47 -4.32
CA MET A 80 -4.86 0.72 -4.08
C MET A 80 -5.72 0.95 -5.32
N ALA A 81 -7.01 1.04 -5.13
CA ALA A 81 -7.99 1.07 -6.22
C ALA A 81 -9.02 2.17 -6.00
N VAL A 82 -9.38 2.85 -7.08
CA VAL A 82 -10.49 3.82 -7.11
C VAL A 82 -11.34 3.49 -8.34
N LEU A 83 -12.67 3.46 -8.15
CA LEU A 83 -13.57 3.22 -9.27
C LEU A 83 -13.27 4.19 -10.42
N PRO A 84 -13.31 3.74 -11.69
CA PRO A 84 -12.92 4.56 -12.83
C PRO A 84 -13.59 5.94 -12.88
N GLU A 85 -14.90 6.01 -12.58
CA GLU A 85 -15.64 7.26 -12.60
C GLU A 85 -15.26 8.24 -11.50
N PHE A 86 -14.51 7.81 -10.50
CA PHE A 86 -14.07 8.63 -9.36
C PHE A 86 -12.57 8.90 -9.34
N GLN A 87 -11.84 8.46 -10.35
CA GLN A 87 -10.40 8.66 -10.42
C GLN A 87 -10.06 10.15 -10.67
N ASN A 88 -8.85 10.56 -10.29
CA ASN A 88 -8.34 11.92 -10.44
C ASN A 88 -9.15 12.97 -9.66
N GLN A 89 -9.74 12.58 -8.55
CA GLN A 89 -10.56 13.46 -7.71
C GLN A 89 -10.09 13.48 -6.25
N GLY A 90 -8.85 13.00 -5.99
CA GLY A 90 -8.24 13.06 -4.67
C GLY A 90 -8.55 11.88 -3.75
N ILE A 91 -9.29 10.88 -4.20
CA ILE A 91 -9.68 9.74 -3.35
C ILE A 91 -8.47 8.85 -3.04
N GLY A 92 -7.66 8.52 -4.04
CA GLY A 92 -6.44 7.75 -3.83
C GLY A 92 -5.48 8.44 -2.89
N SER A 93 -5.31 9.75 -3.04
CA SER A 93 -4.46 10.55 -2.14
C SER A 93 -4.97 10.53 -0.71
N ALA A 94 -6.27 10.62 -0.49
CA ALA A 94 -6.86 10.56 0.83
C ALA A 94 -6.65 9.18 1.48
N LEU A 95 -6.81 8.10 0.71
CA LEU A 95 -6.54 6.74 1.18
C LEU A 95 -5.09 6.56 1.59
N ILE A 96 -4.15 7.04 0.78
CA ILE A 96 -2.72 6.94 1.07
C ILE A 96 -2.37 7.74 2.34
N ARG A 97 -2.79 9.00 2.43
CA ARG A 97 -2.49 9.83 3.60
C ARG A 97 -3.09 9.27 4.88
N SER A 98 -4.33 8.83 4.84
CA SER A 98 -4.98 8.20 5.99
C SER A 98 -4.27 6.92 6.40
N GLY A 99 -3.87 6.10 5.43
CA GLY A 99 -3.16 4.85 5.70
C GLY A 99 -1.79 5.08 6.32
N LEU A 100 -0.99 5.97 5.75
CA LEU A 100 0.35 6.27 6.28
C LEU A 100 0.27 6.86 7.70
N ASP A 101 -0.69 7.74 7.93
CA ASP A 101 -0.92 8.34 9.24
C ASP A 101 -1.27 7.29 10.29
N GLU A 102 -2.16 6.38 9.95
CA GLU A 102 -2.58 5.31 10.85
C GLU A 102 -1.48 4.28 11.11
N LEU A 103 -0.72 3.92 10.08
CA LEU A 103 0.43 3.02 10.24
C LEU A 103 1.47 3.62 11.19
N LYS A 104 1.70 4.92 11.10
CA LYS A 104 2.60 5.62 12.01
C LYS A 104 2.11 5.52 13.46
N LYS A 105 0.81 5.74 13.68
CA LYS A 105 0.18 5.60 15.00
C LYS A 105 0.26 4.19 15.55
N LEU A 106 0.25 3.19 14.68
CA LEU A 106 0.37 1.77 15.06
C LEU A 106 1.82 1.36 15.34
N GLY A 107 2.78 2.25 15.15
CA GLY A 107 4.20 1.97 15.44
C GLY A 107 5.00 1.43 14.27
N HIS A 108 4.44 1.41 13.06
CA HIS A 108 5.20 1.04 11.87
C HIS A 108 6.14 2.19 11.45
N ASP A 109 7.24 1.87 10.80
CA ASP A 109 8.27 2.85 10.50
C ASP A 109 8.63 2.96 9.01
N VAL A 110 8.50 1.91 8.23
CA VAL A 110 8.91 1.89 6.82
C VAL A 110 7.80 1.28 5.96
N VAL A 111 7.44 2.00 4.88
CA VAL A 111 6.46 1.54 3.89
C VAL A 111 7.15 1.47 2.53
N ILE A 112 6.91 0.39 1.80
CA ILE A 112 7.39 0.25 0.42
C ILE A 112 6.22 0.21 -0.54
N VAL A 113 6.46 0.60 -1.78
CA VAL A 113 5.46 0.57 -2.84
C VAL A 113 6.12 0.32 -4.19
N LEU A 114 5.44 -0.46 -5.05
CA LEU A 114 5.68 -0.50 -6.48
C LEU A 114 4.60 0.34 -7.14
N GLY A 115 4.99 1.46 -7.74
CA GLY A 115 3.97 2.35 -8.28
C GLY A 115 4.56 3.45 -9.16
N HIS A 116 3.69 4.38 -9.54
CA HIS A 116 4.06 5.46 -10.45
C HIS A 116 5.05 6.43 -9.80
N PRO A 117 6.23 6.63 -10.41
CA PRO A 117 7.28 7.48 -9.83
C PRO A 117 6.90 8.96 -9.81
N GLU A 118 5.86 9.37 -10.52
CA GLU A 118 5.39 10.76 -10.53
C GLU A 118 4.31 11.02 -9.49
N TYR A 119 3.73 9.96 -8.91
CA TYR A 119 2.60 10.07 -8.00
C TYR A 119 3.01 9.92 -6.54
N TYR A 120 3.72 8.83 -6.21
CA TYR A 120 4.04 8.48 -4.83
C TYR A 120 5.01 9.42 -4.10
N PRO A 121 5.94 10.12 -4.80
CA PRO A 121 6.80 11.10 -4.11
C PRO A 121 6.05 12.20 -3.37
N ARG A 122 4.81 12.50 -3.76
CA ARG A 122 3.94 13.48 -3.07
C ARG A 122 3.68 13.10 -1.62
N PHE A 123 3.82 11.82 -1.27
CA PHE A 123 3.51 11.27 0.05
C PHE A 123 4.78 10.92 0.84
N GLY A 124 5.95 11.35 0.36
CA GLY A 124 7.23 11.10 1.02
C GLY A 124 7.97 9.87 0.54
N PHE A 125 7.50 9.20 -0.50
CA PHE A 125 8.20 8.06 -1.08
C PHE A 125 9.38 8.52 -1.94
N LYS A 126 10.48 7.77 -1.86
CA LYS A 126 11.71 8.00 -2.61
C LYS A 126 12.17 6.67 -3.21
N PRO A 127 12.94 6.70 -4.32
CA PRO A 127 13.52 5.45 -4.82
C PRO A 127 14.27 4.71 -3.73
N SER A 128 14.10 3.39 -3.68
CA SER A 128 14.65 2.57 -2.61
C SER A 128 16.13 2.24 -2.80
N LYS A 129 16.63 2.32 -4.02
CA LYS A 129 18.00 1.91 -4.34
C LYS A 129 19.08 2.60 -3.50
N PRO A 130 19.02 3.94 -3.26
CA PRO A 130 20.02 4.59 -2.40
C PRO A 130 20.04 4.06 -0.96
N PHE A 131 18.95 3.42 -0.52
CA PHE A 131 18.87 2.81 0.82
C PHE A 131 19.29 1.34 0.81
N GLY A 132 19.68 0.79 -0.35
CA GLY A 132 20.11 -0.60 -0.47
C GLY A 132 19.00 -1.63 -0.43
N ILE A 133 17.75 -1.23 -0.64
CA ILE A 133 16.61 -2.14 -0.66
C ILE A 133 16.22 -2.41 -2.10
N GLN A 134 16.12 -3.68 -2.47
CA GLN A 134 15.72 -4.13 -3.80
C GLN A 134 14.43 -4.95 -3.71
N TRP A 135 13.66 -4.94 -4.80
CA TRP A 135 12.51 -5.84 -4.93
C TRP A 135 12.99 -7.24 -5.33
N GLU A 136 12.23 -8.26 -5.00
CA GLU A 136 12.57 -9.67 -5.30
C GLU A 136 12.67 -9.96 -6.79
N ILE A 137 11.96 -9.18 -7.61
CA ILE A 137 11.98 -9.27 -9.08
C ILE A 137 12.60 -7.99 -9.61
N ASP A 138 13.37 -8.07 -10.69
CA ASP A 138 13.94 -6.89 -11.32
C ASP A 138 12.85 -5.98 -11.87
N VAL A 139 12.83 -4.75 -11.41
CA VAL A 139 11.90 -3.70 -11.84
C VAL A 139 12.70 -2.42 -12.13
N PRO A 140 12.15 -1.48 -12.91
CA PRO A 140 12.79 -0.18 -13.05
C PRO A 140 13.01 0.47 -11.69
N GLU A 141 14.17 1.06 -11.51
CA GLU A 141 14.60 1.65 -10.23
C GLU A 141 13.60 2.67 -9.70
N GLU A 142 13.03 3.47 -10.58
CA GLU A 142 12.14 4.57 -10.21
C GLU A 142 10.76 4.12 -9.71
N VAL A 143 10.34 2.87 -9.98
CA VAL A 143 9.00 2.40 -9.58
C VAL A 143 8.99 1.72 -8.22
N PHE A 144 10.15 1.31 -7.69
CA PHE A 144 10.22 0.73 -6.36
C PHE A 144 10.69 1.78 -5.36
N MET A 145 9.78 2.17 -4.48
CA MET A 145 9.97 3.32 -3.60
C MET A 145 9.75 2.95 -2.14
N VAL A 146 10.35 3.75 -1.28
CA VAL A 146 10.27 3.58 0.17
C VAL A 146 9.93 4.92 0.84
N ALA A 147 9.13 4.86 1.90
CA ALA A 147 8.81 6.00 2.75
C ALA A 147 9.19 5.70 4.20
N GLU A 148 9.83 6.67 4.84
CA GLU A 148 10.10 6.64 6.27
C GLU A 148 8.95 7.34 7.00
N LEU A 149 8.25 6.63 7.88
CA LEU A 149 7.15 7.22 8.65
C LEU A 149 7.66 8.09 9.80
N TRP A 150 8.88 7.84 10.25
CA TRP A 150 9.60 8.63 11.24
C TRP A 150 10.91 9.09 10.63
N GLU A 151 11.38 10.25 11.05
CA GLU A 151 12.67 10.77 10.59
C GLU A 151 13.77 9.74 10.83
N ASN A 152 14.54 9.44 9.79
CA ASN A 152 15.65 8.48 9.82
C ASN A 152 15.25 7.04 10.18
N ALA A 153 14.02 6.62 9.88
CA ALA A 153 13.55 5.27 10.17
C ALA A 153 14.41 4.18 9.51
N LEU A 154 15.01 4.48 8.34
CA LEU A 154 15.88 3.53 7.64
C LEU A 154 17.33 3.55 8.15
N ALA A 155 17.71 4.51 8.98
CA ALA A 155 19.05 4.56 9.55
C ALA A 155 19.29 3.31 10.41
N GLY A 156 20.36 2.58 10.15
CA GLY A 156 20.66 1.34 10.86
C GLY A 156 19.89 0.12 10.39
N LYS A 157 18.98 0.25 9.43
CA LYS A 157 18.32 -0.90 8.82
C LYS A 157 19.27 -1.62 7.87
N GLN A 158 19.12 -2.94 7.81
CA GLN A 158 19.99 -3.78 6.99
C GLN A 158 19.57 -3.73 5.52
N ILE A 159 20.57 -3.70 4.64
CA ILE A 159 20.39 -3.81 3.20
C ILE A 159 19.81 -5.18 2.86
N GLY A 160 18.86 -5.26 1.96
CA GLY A 160 18.28 -6.54 1.59
C GLY A 160 17.26 -6.48 0.47
N ARG A 161 16.62 -7.63 0.21
CA ARG A 161 15.55 -7.76 -0.77
C ARG A 161 14.21 -7.82 -0.06
N ALA A 162 13.22 -7.17 -0.64
CA ALA A 162 11.86 -7.16 -0.14
C ALA A 162 11.09 -8.35 -0.70
N HIS A 163 10.36 -9.05 0.17
CA HIS A 163 9.52 -10.20 -0.17
C HIS A 163 8.15 -10.05 0.46
N VAL A 164 7.16 -10.37 -0.31
CA VAL A 164 5.77 -10.40 0.16
C VAL A 164 5.47 -11.67 0.95
#